data_791cd2e7aa800887da1a905a1976943f
#
_entry.id   791cd2e7aa800887da1a905a1976943f
#
_cell.length_a   1.000
_cell.length_b   1.000
_cell.length_c   1.000
_cell.angle_alpha   90.00
_cell.angle_beta   90.00
_cell.angle_gamma   90.00
#
_symmetry.space_group_name_H-M   'P 1'
#
loop_
_entity.id
_entity.type
_entity.pdbx_description
1 polymer ?
#
loop_
_entity_poly.entity_id
_entity_poly.type
_entity_poly.pdbx_seq_one_letter_code
_entity_poly.pdbx_strand_id
1 'polypeptide(L)'
;GVLFQVIHQFVAGLFMGGTFAPNHKGMPVMEKGSVPDFLRLQVLASRNVKAHPITDIVYGGLNYQIEHHLFPSMPRNHLRKAQKIVRAFCAEKSIPYYETTVIGSNVEILKYLHRMSRPLRTRQVQN
;
A
#
# COMPACT_ATOMS: atom_id res chain seq x y z
N GLY A 1 12.37 4.29 -31.39
CA GLY A 1 13.79 4.11 -31.10
C GLY A 1 14.11 4.09 -29.61
N VAL A 2 15.39 4.03 -29.24
CA VAL A 2 15.89 3.87 -27.85
C VAL A 2 15.35 4.94 -26.91
N LEU A 3 15.32 6.21 -27.31
CA LEU A 3 14.80 7.31 -26.49
C LEU A 3 13.33 7.08 -26.08
N PHE A 4 12.48 6.66 -27.00
CA PHE A 4 11.09 6.34 -26.71
C PHE A 4 11.00 5.21 -25.66
N GLN A 5 11.82 4.16 -25.81
CA GLN A 5 11.84 3.05 -24.86
C GLN A 5 12.27 3.49 -23.47
N VAL A 6 13.30 4.34 -23.36
CA VAL A 6 13.77 4.89 -22.08
C VAL A 6 12.67 5.70 -21.40
N ILE A 7 12.02 6.62 -22.13
CA ILE A 7 10.92 7.43 -21.59
C ILE A 7 9.75 6.53 -21.15
N HIS A 8 9.37 5.58 -22.00
CA HIS A 8 8.28 4.65 -21.67
C HIS A 8 8.56 3.86 -20.38
N GLN A 9 9.75 3.27 -20.25
CA GLN A 9 10.12 2.49 -19.06
C GLN A 9 10.20 3.38 -17.81
N PHE A 10 10.71 4.60 -17.93
CA PHE A 10 10.75 5.56 -16.82
C PHE A 10 9.34 5.91 -16.34
N VAL A 11 8.44 6.29 -17.25
CA VAL A 11 7.06 6.66 -16.91
C VAL A 11 6.30 5.45 -16.35
N ALA A 12 6.42 4.28 -16.97
CA ALA A 12 5.79 3.06 -16.49
C ALA A 12 6.30 2.66 -15.10
N GLY A 13 7.61 2.71 -14.88
CA GLY A 13 8.22 2.40 -13.58
C GLY A 13 7.79 3.37 -12.48
N LEU A 14 7.73 4.67 -12.79
CA LEU A 14 7.25 5.69 -11.86
C LEU A 14 5.77 5.47 -11.50
N PHE A 15 4.93 5.18 -12.50
CA PHE A 15 3.51 4.89 -12.31
C PHE A 15 3.31 3.63 -11.48
N MET A 16 3.96 2.53 -11.84
CA MET A 16 3.86 1.25 -11.12
C MET A 16 4.38 1.38 -9.69
N GLY A 17 5.54 1.99 -9.50
CA GLY A 17 6.11 2.24 -8.18
C GLY A 17 5.21 3.11 -7.30
N GLY A 18 4.68 4.20 -7.85
CA GLY A 18 3.78 5.11 -7.13
C GLY A 18 2.42 4.51 -6.78
N THR A 19 1.96 3.51 -7.56
CA THR A 19 0.65 2.87 -7.35
C THR A 19 0.74 1.67 -6.41
N PHE A 20 1.77 0.82 -6.54
CA PHE A 20 1.85 -0.44 -5.78
C PHE A 20 2.62 -0.31 -4.46
N ALA A 21 3.71 0.49 -4.43
CA ALA A 21 4.51 0.63 -3.23
C ALA A 21 3.74 1.18 -2.01
N PRO A 22 2.79 2.13 -2.16
CA PRO A 22 2.01 2.67 -1.05
C PRO A 22 1.24 1.62 -0.24
N ASN A 23 0.82 0.55 -0.88
CA ASN A 23 -0.12 -0.39 -0.30
C ASN A 23 0.50 -1.37 0.71
N HIS A 24 1.81 -1.64 0.59
CA HIS A 24 2.49 -2.69 1.38
C HIS A 24 3.73 -2.22 2.13
N LYS A 25 4.39 -1.14 1.68
CA LYS A 25 5.63 -0.68 2.31
C LYS A 25 5.37 0.06 3.62
N GLY A 26 6.17 -0.27 4.65
CA GLY A 26 6.07 0.36 5.97
C GLY A 26 4.98 -0.20 6.88
N MET A 27 4.26 -1.25 6.46
CA MET A 27 3.33 -1.96 7.33
C MET A 27 4.09 -2.87 8.31
N PRO A 28 3.51 -3.16 9.49
CA PRO A 28 4.12 -4.06 10.47
C PRO A 28 4.42 -5.43 9.87
N VAL A 29 5.63 -5.92 10.09
CA VAL A 29 6.00 -7.30 9.77
C VAL A 29 5.55 -8.17 10.95
N MET A 30 4.65 -9.10 10.69
CA MET A 30 4.15 -10.02 11.71
C MET A 30 5.21 -11.09 12.01
N GLU A 31 5.55 -11.29 13.29
CA GLU A 31 6.45 -12.36 13.71
C GLU A 31 5.80 -13.74 13.55
N LYS A 32 6.61 -14.73 13.11
CA LYS A 32 6.19 -16.14 13.06
C LYS A 32 5.87 -16.62 14.48
N GLY A 33 4.59 -16.90 14.76
CA GLY A 33 4.15 -17.44 16.04
C GLY A 33 2.95 -16.74 16.66
N SER A 34 2.68 -15.50 16.34
CA SER A 34 1.44 -14.78 16.69
C SER A 34 0.62 -14.56 15.42
N VAL A 35 0.11 -15.64 14.82
CA VAL A 35 -0.71 -15.51 13.60
C VAL A 35 -2.10 -15.04 14.03
N PRO A 36 -2.43 -13.74 13.83
CA PRO A 36 -3.80 -13.29 13.95
C PRO A 36 -4.67 -14.09 12.97
N ASP A 37 -5.97 -14.14 13.22
CA ASP A 37 -6.89 -14.69 12.24
C ASP A 37 -6.71 -14.05 10.85
N PHE A 38 -7.16 -14.73 9.81
CA PHE A 38 -6.99 -14.28 8.41
C PHE A 38 -7.42 -12.82 8.23
N LEU A 39 -8.55 -12.42 8.81
CA LEU A 39 -9.07 -11.05 8.67
C LEU A 39 -8.10 -10.02 9.28
N ARG A 40 -7.65 -10.24 10.51
CA ARG A 40 -6.70 -9.33 11.18
C ARG A 40 -5.37 -9.26 10.43
N LEU A 41 -4.89 -10.41 9.92
CA LEU A 41 -3.66 -10.45 9.14
C LEU A 41 -3.78 -9.56 7.89
N GLN A 42 -4.85 -9.70 7.10
CA GLN A 42 -5.04 -8.92 5.87
C GLN A 42 -5.23 -7.43 6.15
N VAL A 43 -6.00 -7.08 7.17
CA VAL A 43 -6.23 -5.67 7.55
C VAL A 43 -4.96 -5.01 8.06
N LEU A 44 -4.16 -5.69 8.91
CA LEU A 44 -2.96 -5.12 9.51
C LEU A 44 -1.75 -5.10 8.57
N ALA A 45 -1.69 -6.03 7.60
CA ALA A 45 -0.60 -6.10 6.61
C ALA A 45 -0.79 -5.17 5.41
N SER A 46 -1.93 -4.49 5.33
CA SER A 46 -2.31 -3.64 4.19
C SER A 46 -2.79 -2.28 4.67
N ARG A 47 -2.81 -1.31 3.76
CA ARG A 47 -3.44 -0.01 4.00
C ARG A 47 -4.16 0.47 2.76
N ASN A 48 -5.17 1.28 2.97
CA ASN A 48 -5.88 1.95 1.88
C ASN A 48 -5.33 3.35 1.63
N VAL A 49 -5.46 3.80 0.39
CA VAL A 49 -5.32 5.20 0.02
C VAL A 49 -6.71 5.81 -0.07
N LYS A 50 -6.89 7.00 0.53
CA LYS A 50 -8.19 7.68 0.60
C LYS A 50 -8.89 7.74 -0.75
N ALA A 51 -10.16 7.35 -0.73
CA ALA A 51 -11.03 7.36 -1.89
C ALA A 51 -11.22 8.78 -2.46
N HIS A 52 -10.96 8.93 -3.75
CA HIS A 52 -11.24 10.12 -4.53
C HIS A 52 -11.43 9.69 -5.98
N PRO A 53 -12.30 10.32 -6.78
CA PRO A 53 -12.55 9.90 -8.16
C PRO A 53 -11.28 9.75 -9.01
N ILE A 54 -10.34 10.69 -8.89
CA ILE A 54 -9.04 10.62 -9.59
C ILE A 54 -8.19 9.46 -9.05
N THR A 55 -8.14 9.27 -7.73
CA THR A 55 -7.40 8.16 -7.11
C THR A 55 -7.97 6.82 -7.55
N ASP A 56 -9.28 6.67 -7.59
CA ASP A 56 -9.96 5.44 -8.00
C ASP A 56 -9.64 5.07 -9.47
N ILE A 57 -9.53 6.09 -10.34
CA ILE A 57 -9.14 5.90 -11.75
C ILE A 57 -7.65 5.53 -11.85
N VAL A 58 -6.77 6.33 -11.24
CA VAL A 58 -5.31 6.16 -11.34
C VAL A 58 -4.86 4.83 -10.74
N TYR A 59 -5.42 4.45 -9.59
CA TYR A 59 -5.11 3.19 -8.92
C TYR A 59 -5.92 2.00 -9.47
N GLY A 60 -6.91 2.24 -10.32
CA GLY A 60 -7.78 1.19 -10.85
C GLY A 60 -8.48 0.38 -9.76
N GLY A 61 -8.81 1.01 -8.63
CA GLY A 61 -9.42 0.39 -7.45
C GLY A 61 -8.44 -0.26 -6.47
N LEU A 62 -7.13 -0.28 -6.76
CA LEU A 62 -6.11 -0.82 -5.85
C LEU A 62 -5.82 0.08 -4.64
N ASN A 63 -6.39 1.28 -4.60
CA ASN A 63 -6.44 2.13 -3.41
C ASN A 63 -7.30 1.53 -2.28
N TYR A 64 -8.14 0.52 -2.56
CA TYR A 64 -8.90 -0.29 -1.60
C TYR A 64 -8.18 -1.61 -1.32
N GLN A 65 -6.92 -1.54 -0.91
CA GLN A 65 -6.04 -2.73 -0.81
C GLN A 65 -6.50 -3.70 0.27
N ILE A 66 -7.00 -3.22 1.40
CA ILE A 66 -7.53 -4.05 2.48
C ILE A 66 -8.68 -4.91 1.95
N GLU A 67 -9.65 -4.30 1.28
CA GLU A 67 -10.81 -4.97 0.72
C GLU A 67 -10.41 -5.93 -0.40
N HIS A 68 -9.43 -5.54 -1.22
CA HIS A 68 -8.91 -6.42 -2.27
C HIS A 68 -8.25 -7.68 -1.68
N HIS A 69 -7.53 -7.56 -0.56
CA HIS A 69 -6.93 -8.72 0.12
C HIS A 69 -7.96 -9.61 0.83
N LEU A 70 -9.00 -9.00 1.40
CA LEU A 70 -10.08 -9.77 2.03
C LEU A 70 -10.96 -10.49 1.01
N PHE A 71 -11.16 -9.87 -0.16
CA PHE A 71 -12.07 -10.36 -1.21
C PHE A 71 -11.39 -10.31 -2.59
N PRO A 72 -10.37 -11.14 -2.85
CA PRO A 72 -9.54 -11.05 -4.06
C PRO A 72 -10.32 -11.27 -5.36
N SER A 73 -11.43 -11.99 -5.32
CA SER A 73 -12.32 -12.22 -6.47
C SER A 73 -13.40 -11.15 -6.66
N MET A 74 -13.48 -10.15 -5.76
CA MET A 74 -14.50 -9.10 -5.86
C MET A 74 -14.19 -8.15 -7.03
N PRO A 75 -15.17 -7.83 -7.88
CA PRO A 75 -15.02 -6.82 -8.93
C PRO A 75 -14.62 -5.46 -8.34
N ARG A 76 -13.67 -4.77 -8.99
CA ARG A 76 -13.07 -3.51 -8.48
C ARG A 76 -14.09 -2.40 -8.22
N ASN A 77 -15.17 -2.32 -9.01
CA ASN A 77 -16.25 -1.37 -8.82
C ASN A 77 -17.06 -1.58 -7.54
N HIS A 78 -16.95 -2.74 -6.90
CA HIS A 78 -17.60 -3.05 -5.62
C HIS A 78 -16.72 -2.76 -4.41
N LEU A 79 -15.40 -2.64 -4.57
CA LEU A 79 -14.44 -2.43 -3.47
C LEU A 79 -14.78 -1.17 -2.65
N ARG A 80 -15.20 -0.08 -3.30
CA ARG A 80 -15.63 1.15 -2.60
C ARG A 80 -16.85 0.93 -1.71
N LYS A 81 -17.78 0.05 -2.09
CA LYS A 81 -18.92 -0.34 -1.24
C LYS A 81 -18.48 -1.23 -0.09
N ALA A 82 -17.60 -2.21 -0.38
CA ALA A 82 -17.02 -3.10 0.62
C ALA A 82 -16.24 -2.32 1.68
N GLN A 83 -15.49 -1.28 1.29
CA GLN A 83 -14.75 -0.42 2.23
C GLN A 83 -15.61 0.10 3.37
N LYS A 84 -16.82 0.58 3.08
CA LYS A 84 -17.71 1.11 4.12
C LYS A 84 -18.08 0.03 5.14
N ILE A 85 -18.33 -1.20 4.68
CA ILE A 85 -18.70 -2.33 5.53
C ILE A 85 -17.50 -2.80 6.34
N VAL A 86 -16.36 -3.02 5.70
CA VAL A 86 -15.13 -3.48 6.35
C VAL A 86 -14.66 -2.48 7.40
N ARG A 87 -14.69 -1.18 7.08
CA ARG A 87 -14.30 -0.12 8.01
C ARG A 87 -15.22 -0.10 9.25
N ALA A 88 -16.53 -0.20 9.07
CA ALA A 88 -17.49 -0.25 10.17
C ALA A 88 -17.26 -1.49 11.05
N PHE A 89 -17.05 -2.65 10.44
CA PHE A 89 -16.74 -3.90 11.12
C PHE A 89 -15.42 -3.82 11.91
N CYS A 90 -14.37 -3.27 11.32
CA CYS A 90 -13.09 -3.07 12.00
C CYS A 90 -13.23 -2.15 13.21
N ALA A 91 -14.03 -1.08 13.11
CA ALA A 91 -14.31 -0.19 14.22
C ALA A 91 -15.06 -0.90 15.35
N GLU A 92 -16.09 -1.69 15.03
CA GLU A 92 -16.84 -2.50 16.01
C GLU A 92 -15.94 -3.50 16.74
N LYS A 93 -15.04 -4.17 16.03
CA LYS A 93 -14.13 -5.19 16.58
C LYS A 93 -12.81 -4.62 17.13
N SER A 94 -12.66 -3.30 17.19
CA SER A 94 -11.42 -2.62 17.62
C SER A 94 -10.18 -3.10 16.84
N ILE A 95 -10.34 -3.36 15.54
CA ILE A 95 -9.24 -3.72 14.63
C ILE A 95 -8.73 -2.43 13.98
N PRO A 96 -7.42 -2.11 14.10
CA PRO A 96 -6.86 -0.92 13.45
C PRO A 96 -7.03 -0.99 11.93
N TYR A 97 -7.75 -0.01 11.37
CA TYR A 97 -7.96 0.13 9.93
C TYR A 97 -7.15 1.32 9.42
N TYR A 98 -6.12 1.05 8.60
CA TYR A 98 -5.16 2.06 8.20
C TYR A 98 -5.53 2.67 6.84
N GLU A 99 -5.69 3.99 6.82
CA GLU A 99 -6.00 4.76 5.62
C GLU A 99 -5.11 6.02 5.57
N THR A 100 -4.49 6.28 4.43
CA THR A 100 -3.60 7.43 4.23
C THR A 100 -3.96 8.21 2.96
N THR A 101 -3.37 9.38 2.78
CA THR A 101 -3.50 10.13 1.53
C THR A 101 -2.45 9.66 0.51
N VAL A 102 -2.65 9.97 -0.78
CA VAL A 102 -1.66 9.69 -1.84
C VAL A 102 -0.29 10.28 -1.48
N ILE A 103 -0.28 11.55 -1.06
CA ILE A 103 0.97 12.23 -0.67
C ILE A 103 1.55 11.60 0.59
N GLY A 104 0.72 11.35 1.61
CA GLY A 104 1.14 10.72 2.86
C GLY A 104 1.80 9.36 2.63
N SER A 105 1.18 8.51 1.80
CA SER A 105 1.73 7.19 1.46
C SER A 105 3.11 7.27 0.80
N ASN A 106 3.30 8.18 -0.14
CA ASN A 106 4.59 8.37 -0.81
C ASN A 106 5.67 8.92 0.15
N VAL A 107 5.32 9.86 1.03
CA VAL A 107 6.22 10.36 2.08
C VAL A 107 6.65 9.23 3.03
N GLU A 108 5.71 8.37 3.44
CA GLU A 108 6.02 7.21 4.29
C GLU A 108 6.96 6.21 3.60
N ILE A 109 6.77 5.96 2.29
CA ILE A 109 7.68 5.12 1.50
C ILE A 109 9.09 5.71 1.50
N LEU A 110 9.22 7.01 1.21
CA LEU A 110 10.53 7.67 1.18
C LEU A 110 11.22 7.61 2.56
N LYS A 111 10.47 7.84 3.64
CA LYS A 111 10.99 7.68 5.02
C LYS A 111 11.42 6.25 5.31
N TYR A 112 10.63 5.27 4.87
CA TYR A 112 10.98 3.85 5.02
C TYR A 112 12.26 3.50 4.26
N LEU A 113 12.37 3.87 2.98
CA LEU A 113 13.57 3.64 2.17
C LEU A 113 14.80 4.33 2.76
N HIS A 114 14.64 5.58 3.22
CA HIS A 114 15.72 6.31 3.89
C HIS A 114 16.20 5.60 5.16
N ARG A 115 15.28 5.07 5.97
CA ARG A 115 15.60 4.30 7.19
C ARG A 115 16.33 3.01 6.85
N MET A 116 15.84 2.26 5.85
CA MET A 116 16.44 1.00 5.43
C MET A 116 17.81 1.17 4.79
N SER A 117 18.11 2.31 4.17
CA SER A 117 19.42 2.59 3.58
C SER A 117 20.49 3.05 4.59
N ARG A 118 20.12 3.35 5.85
CA ARG A 118 21.07 3.79 6.89
C ARG A 118 22.23 2.81 7.12
N PRO A 119 22.02 1.49 7.28
CA PRO A 119 23.13 0.56 7.52
C PRO A 119 24.16 0.54 6.41
N LEU A 120 23.72 0.74 5.16
CA LEU A 120 24.60 0.74 3.98
C LEU A 120 25.50 1.99 3.95
N ARG A 121 24.96 3.14 4.36
CA ARG A 121 25.69 4.42 4.43
C ARG A 121 26.75 4.41 5.54
N THR A 122 26.46 3.79 6.69
CA THR A 122 27.41 3.71 7.80
C THR A 122 28.59 2.82 7.45
N ARG A 123 28.42 1.78 6.63
CA ARG A 123 29.52 0.92 6.16
C ARG A 123 30.47 1.61 5.17
N GLN A 124 29.95 2.53 4.34
CA GLN A 124 30.78 3.27 3.36
C GLN A 124 31.68 4.34 4.00
N VAL A 125 31.37 4.81 5.20
CA VAL A 125 32.17 5.81 5.94
C VAL A 125 33.33 5.17 6.73
N GLN A 126 33.33 3.85 6.88
CA GLN A 126 34.37 3.10 7.63
C GLN A 126 35.43 2.44 6.73
N ASN A 127 35.36 2.60 5.39
CA ASN A 127 36.38 2.24 4.41
C ASN A 127 37.00 3.48 3.81
#